data_702d4c3f1169f1dc59dc724fde4d8899
#
_entry.id   702d4c3f1169f1dc59dc724fde4d8899
#
_cell.length_a   1.000
_cell.length_b   1.000
_cell.length_c   1.000
_cell.angle_alpha   90.00
_cell.angle_beta   90.00
_cell.angle_gamma   90.00
#
_symmetry.space_group_name_H-M   'P 1'
#
loop_
_entity.id
_entity.type
_entity.pdbx_description
1 polymer ?
#
loop_
_entity_poly.entity_id
_entity_poly.type
_entity_poly.pdbx_seq_one_letter_code
_entity_poly.pdbx_strand_id
1 'polypeptide(L)'
;MPLRETLARVDADMAAGRVPVARQRLRGLISSFPYELTLRRRLAEVYRLYGDAAEAGRWMYLEEDRNADETAAFEARYGSPGWRMKALAWRGPEAMAATSFAEKQLVAVRTACAEELGHLVDWDDPASYRGGLEEKYEEAPSGPWTVGGVLAGAGCLVGALAFLAIWVIGVVALFD
;
A
#
# COMPACT_ATOMS: atom_id res chain seq x y z
N MET A 1 9.52 14.35 18.96
CA MET A 1 10.82 14.38 18.23
C MET A 1 10.76 15.48 17.20
N PRO A 2 11.76 16.35 17.05
CA PRO A 2 11.74 17.35 15.99
C PRO A 2 11.82 16.67 14.61
N LEU A 3 11.00 17.15 13.69
CA LEU A 3 10.92 16.64 12.31
C LEU A 3 12.30 16.49 11.65
N ARG A 4 13.14 17.51 11.80
CA ARG A 4 14.50 17.55 11.22
C ARG A 4 15.40 16.40 11.69
N GLU A 5 15.33 16.05 12.97
CA GLU A 5 16.14 14.96 13.53
C GLU A 5 15.72 13.60 12.95
N THR A 6 14.42 13.38 12.84
CA THR A 6 13.91 12.12 12.26
C THR A 6 14.21 12.03 10.76
N LEU A 7 14.16 13.15 10.02
CA LEU A 7 14.59 13.20 8.62
C LEU A 7 16.07 12.88 8.45
N ALA A 8 16.93 13.41 9.31
CA ALA A 8 18.36 13.07 9.30
C ALA A 8 18.59 11.56 9.53
N ARG A 9 17.78 10.93 10.38
CA ARG A 9 17.82 9.47 10.57
C ARG A 9 17.32 8.72 9.34
N VAL A 10 16.30 9.23 8.63
CA VAL A 10 15.86 8.67 7.34
C VAL A 10 17.02 8.70 6.34
N ASP A 11 17.74 9.82 6.24
CA ASP A 11 18.89 9.96 5.34
C ASP A 11 20.00 8.97 5.69
N ALA A 12 20.32 8.83 6.97
CA ALA A 12 21.31 7.86 7.45
C ALA A 12 20.87 6.41 7.17
N ASP A 13 19.59 6.08 7.31
CA ASP A 13 19.07 4.76 6.99
C ASP A 13 19.15 4.48 5.48
N MET A 14 18.82 5.47 4.64
CA MET A 14 18.95 5.36 3.19
C MET A 14 20.39 5.15 2.75
N ALA A 15 21.32 5.95 3.27
CA ALA A 15 22.75 5.84 2.99
C ALA A 15 23.34 4.49 3.44
N ALA A 16 22.80 3.90 4.49
CA ALA A 16 23.21 2.59 5.00
C ALA A 16 22.47 1.40 4.34
N GLY A 17 21.66 1.65 3.30
CA GLY A 17 20.87 0.62 2.62
C GLY A 17 19.70 0.05 3.44
N ARG A 18 19.37 0.66 4.59
CA ARG A 18 18.26 0.24 5.45
C ARG A 18 16.92 0.80 4.96
N VAL A 19 16.64 0.61 3.68
CA VAL A 19 15.45 1.16 2.99
C VAL A 19 14.12 0.83 3.69
N PRO A 20 13.87 -0.41 4.20
CA PRO A 20 12.65 -0.71 4.94
C PRO A 20 12.47 0.13 6.21
N VAL A 21 13.57 0.46 6.91
CA VAL A 21 13.54 1.27 8.14
C VAL A 21 13.25 2.74 7.78
N ALA A 22 13.89 3.27 6.74
CA ALA A 22 13.64 4.61 6.22
C ALA A 22 12.16 4.77 5.82
N ARG A 23 11.59 3.80 5.10
CA ARG A 23 10.17 3.74 4.74
C ARG A 23 9.27 3.81 5.97
N GLN A 24 9.55 2.99 6.98
CA GLN A 24 8.75 2.95 8.22
C GLN A 24 8.78 4.30 8.94
N ARG A 25 9.95 4.95 9.04
CA ARG A 25 10.09 6.27 9.65
C ARG A 25 9.32 7.34 8.88
N LEU A 26 9.39 7.35 7.55
CA LEU A 26 8.65 8.29 6.70
C LEU A 26 7.13 8.13 6.88
N ARG A 27 6.63 6.89 6.94
CA ARG A 27 5.20 6.65 7.22
C ARG A 27 4.79 7.20 8.58
N GLY A 28 5.61 7.03 9.61
CA GLY A 28 5.36 7.60 10.94
C GLY A 28 5.37 9.13 10.92
N LEU A 29 6.29 9.75 10.16
CA LEU A 29 6.33 11.20 10.00
C LEU A 29 5.08 11.73 9.26
N ILE A 30 4.63 11.08 8.19
CA ILE A 30 3.42 11.47 7.47
C ILE A 30 2.18 11.37 8.38
N SER A 31 2.12 10.38 9.25
CA SER A 31 1.04 10.27 10.23
C SER A 31 1.04 11.43 11.23
N SER A 32 2.22 11.95 11.60
CA SER A 32 2.38 13.06 12.55
C SER A 32 2.28 14.44 11.88
N PHE A 33 2.62 14.53 10.59
CA PHE A 33 2.67 15.75 9.78
C PHE A 33 1.94 15.51 8.44
N PRO A 34 0.61 15.34 8.45
CA PRO A 34 -0.14 14.87 7.28
C PRO A 34 -0.14 15.87 6.10
N TYR A 35 0.07 17.15 6.38
CA TYR A 35 0.04 18.22 5.37
C TYR A 35 1.41 18.49 4.71
N GLU A 36 2.48 17.86 5.21
CA GLU A 36 3.82 18.03 4.68
C GLU A 36 4.05 17.18 3.42
N LEU A 37 3.85 17.78 2.24
CA LEU A 37 3.99 17.10 0.96
C LEU A 37 5.42 16.59 0.71
N THR A 38 6.43 17.30 1.23
CA THR A 38 7.83 16.89 1.14
C THR A 38 8.10 15.49 1.71
N LEU A 39 7.37 15.09 2.76
CA LEU A 39 7.47 13.75 3.33
C LEU A 39 6.88 12.69 2.39
N ARG A 40 5.77 13.04 1.73
CA ARG A 40 5.13 12.17 0.73
C ARG A 40 6.04 11.97 -0.46
N ARG A 41 6.66 13.04 -0.97
CA ARG A 41 7.65 13.00 -2.06
C ARG A 41 8.81 12.05 -1.72
N ARG A 42 9.39 12.17 -0.54
CA ARG A 42 10.47 11.30 -0.09
C ARG A 42 10.05 9.83 0.03
N LEU A 43 8.81 9.59 0.44
CA LEU A 43 8.29 8.22 0.50
C LEU A 43 8.05 7.65 -0.91
N ALA A 44 7.64 8.48 -1.88
CA ALA A 44 7.55 8.07 -3.28
C ALA A 44 8.91 7.64 -3.84
N GLU A 45 9.99 8.40 -3.52
CA GLU A 45 11.36 8.04 -3.91
C GLU A 45 11.75 6.66 -3.37
N VAL A 46 11.40 6.35 -2.12
CA VAL A 46 11.62 5.02 -1.55
C VAL A 46 10.87 3.93 -2.33
N TYR A 47 9.61 4.18 -2.72
CA TYR A 47 8.86 3.20 -3.50
C TYR A 47 9.38 3.03 -4.94
N ARG A 48 9.97 4.07 -5.54
CA ARG A 48 10.69 3.95 -6.82
C ARG A 48 11.88 3.00 -6.72
N LEU A 49 12.61 3.00 -5.59
CA LEU A 49 13.68 2.01 -5.36
C LEU A 49 13.17 0.56 -5.31
N TYR A 50 11.92 0.37 -4.91
CA TYR A 50 11.26 -0.95 -4.96
C TYR A 50 10.65 -1.29 -6.33
N GLY A 51 10.66 -0.36 -7.28
CA GLY A 51 9.98 -0.52 -8.58
C GLY A 51 8.45 -0.49 -8.47
N ASP A 52 7.89 0.01 -7.36
CA ASP A 52 6.44 0.09 -7.16
C ASP A 52 5.89 1.43 -7.65
N ALA A 53 5.63 1.51 -8.96
CA ALA A 53 5.12 2.71 -9.62
C ALA A 53 3.77 3.18 -9.04
N ALA A 54 2.88 2.27 -8.65
CA ALA A 54 1.58 2.64 -8.11
C ALA A 54 1.68 3.26 -6.72
N GLU A 55 2.55 2.75 -5.85
CA GLU A 55 2.81 3.39 -4.56
C GLU A 55 3.58 4.70 -4.73
N ALA A 56 4.53 4.79 -5.66
CA ALA A 56 5.18 6.06 -5.98
C ALA A 56 4.16 7.11 -6.45
N GLY A 57 3.27 6.75 -7.37
CA GLY A 57 2.19 7.61 -7.84
C GLY A 57 1.22 8.01 -6.73
N ARG A 58 0.86 7.08 -5.84
CA ARG A 58 0.04 7.36 -4.65
C ARG A 58 0.62 8.49 -3.79
N TRP A 59 1.90 8.44 -3.51
CA TRP A 59 2.56 9.42 -2.64
C TRP A 59 2.88 10.72 -3.36
N MET A 60 3.02 10.71 -4.69
CA MET A 60 3.20 11.90 -5.55
C MET A 60 1.87 12.51 -6.04
N TYR A 61 0.73 11.89 -5.77
CA TYR A 61 -0.57 12.28 -6.36
C TYR A 61 -0.95 13.75 -6.13
N LEU A 62 -0.53 14.31 -5.01
CA LEU A 62 -0.79 15.68 -4.61
C LEU A 62 0.27 16.69 -5.08
N GLU A 63 1.27 16.25 -5.84
CA GLU A 63 2.34 17.09 -6.38
C GLU A 63 2.07 17.46 -7.84
N GLU A 64 2.33 18.71 -8.20
CA GLU A 64 2.08 19.21 -9.56
C GLU A 64 3.01 18.57 -10.59
N ASP A 65 4.25 18.27 -10.20
CA ASP A 65 5.29 17.64 -11.03
C ASP A 65 5.27 16.10 -10.98
N ARG A 66 4.12 15.50 -10.61
CA ARG A 66 3.94 14.05 -10.56
C ARG A 66 4.15 13.40 -11.93
N ASN A 67 4.70 12.21 -11.94
CA ASN A 67 4.87 11.42 -13.15
C ASN A 67 3.52 10.85 -13.62
N ALA A 68 3.22 10.98 -14.93
CA ALA A 68 1.93 10.54 -15.49
C ALA A 68 1.76 9.00 -15.43
N ASP A 69 2.83 8.23 -15.68
CA ASP A 69 2.76 6.77 -15.67
C ASP A 69 2.58 6.23 -14.24
N GLU A 70 3.26 6.84 -13.25
CA GLU A 70 3.06 6.52 -11.84
C GLU A 70 1.64 6.87 -11.38
N THR A 71 1.11 8.00 -11.84
CA THR A 71 -0.27 8.42 -11.55
C THR A 71 -1.27 7.42 -12.13
N ALA A 72 -1.10 7.03 -13.40
CA ALA A 72 -1.94 6.03 -14.03
C ALA A 72 -1.86 4.66 -13.33
N ALA A 73 -0.68 4.25 -12.91
CA ALA A 73 -0.49 3.01 -12.15
C ALA A 73 -1.22 3.05 -10.78
N PHE A 74 -1.17 4.20 -10.08
CA PHE A 74 -1.93 4.41 -8.85
C PHE A 74 -3.44 4.33 -9.10
N GLU A 75 -3.94 5.05 -10.11
CA GLU A 75 -5.37 5.06 -10.44
C GLU A 75 -5.88 3.69 -10.89
N ALA A 76 -5.06 2.91 -11.59
CA ALA A 76 -5.39 1.55 -11.98
C ALA A 76 -5.44 0.61 -10.76
N ARG A 77 -4.48 0.71 -9.83
CA ARG A 77 -4.45 -0.11 -8.61
C ARG A 77 -5.62 0.19 -7.67
N TYR A 78 -5.95 1.46 -7.51
CA TYR A 78 -7.00 1.95 -6.62
C TYR A 78 -8.19 2.47 -7.44
N GLY A 79 -8.78 1.60 -8.24
CA GLY A 79 -9.76 1.89 -9.30
C GLY A 79 -10.93 2.79 -8.91
N SER A 80 -11.57 2.60 -7.74
CA SER A 80 -12.67 3.48 -7.31
C SER A 80 -12.18 4.70 -6.53
N PRO A 81 -12.91 5.82 -6.56
CA PRO A 81 -12.62 7.01 -5.77
C PRO A 81 -12.54 6.73 -4.27
N GLY A 82 -13.39 5.88 -3.73
CA GLY A 82 -13.35 5.47 -2.32
C GLY A 82 -12.03 4.78 -1.95
N TRP A 83 -11.52 3.89 -2.80
CA TRP A 83 -10.19 3.29 -2.60
C TRP A 83 -9.07 4.31 -2.70
N ARG A 84 -9.17 5.30 -3.61
CA ARG A 84 -8.20 6.39 -3.70
C ARG A 84 -8.22 7.28 -2.47
N MET A 85 -9.41 7.63 -1.93
CA MET A 85 -9.52 8.34 -0.65
C MET A 85 -8.79 7.59 0.46
N LYS A 86 -9.09 6.31 0.65
CA LYS A 86 -8.42 5.46 1.64
C LYS A 86 -6.91 5.41 1.42
N ALA A 87 -6.46 5.26 0.18
CA ALA A 87 -5.05 5.17 -0.16
C ALA A 87 -4.30 6.47 0.11
N LEU A 88 -4.86 7.62 -0.27
CA LEU A 88 -4.25 8.94 -0.04
C LEU A 88 -4.07 9.24 1.45
N ALA A 89 -4.86 8.61 2.32
CA ALA A 89 -4.77 8.74 3.77
C ALA A 89 -4.68 10.22 4.21
N TRP A 90 -5.44 11.08 3.53
CA TRP A 90 -5.58 12.48 3.92
C TRP A 90 -6.44 12.60 5.17
N ARG A 91 -6.25 13.68 5.92
CA ARG A 91 -7.06 14.01 7.09
C ARG A 91 -7.34 15.50 7.13
N GLY A 92 -8.50 15.85 7.66
CA GLY A 92 -8.95 17.25 7.74
C GLY A 92 -9.38 17.85 6.40
N PRO A 93 -9.74 19.13 6.41
CA PRO A 93 -10.24 19.82 5.23
C PRO A 93 -9.16 19.96 4.16
N GLU A 94 -9.57 19.94 2.89
CA GLU A 94 -8.67 20.07 1.73
C GLU A 94 -7.93 21.42 1.71
N ALA A 95 -8.54 22.46 2.27
CA ALA A 95 -7.92 23.79 2.41
C ALA A 95 -6.62 23.79 3.27
N MET A 96 -6.36 22.72 4.02
CA MET A 96 -5.09 22.53 4.74
C MET A 96 -3.96 22.04 3.84
N ALA A 97 -4.24 21.76 2.57
CA ALA A 97 -3.22 21.34 1.62
C ALA A 97 -2.21 22.48 1.38
N ALA A 98 -0.93 22.13 1.29
CA ALA A 98 0.17 23.09 1.15
C ALA A 98 0.14 23.85 -0.19
N THR A 99 -0.55 23.35 -1.21
CA THR A 99 -0.64 23.94 -2.54
C THR A 99 -2.07 23.90 -3.06
N SER A 100 -2.43 24.88 -3.90
CA SER A 100 -3.73 24.90 -4.57
C SER A 100 -3.94 23.72 -5.52
N PHE A 101 -2.85 23.15 -6.04
CA PHE A 101 -2.91 21.92 -6.83
C PHE A 101 -3.36 20.74 -5.98
N ALA A 102 -2.70 20.53 -4.83
CA ALA A 102 -3.05 19.45 -3.89
C ALA A 102 -4.50 19.56 -3.43
N GLU A 103 -4.95 20.78 -3.07
CA GLU A 103 -6.33 21.05 -2.69
C GLU A 103 -7.31 20.63 -3.79
N LYS A 104 -7.07 21.04 -5.04
CA LYS A 104 -7.91 20.66 -6.20
C LYS A 104 -7.96 19.15 -6.41
N GLN A 105 -6.82 18.46 -6.27
CA GLN A 105 -6.78 16.98 -6.39
C GLN A 105 -7.61 16.29 -5.30
N LEU A 106 -7.48 16.75 -4.05
CA LEU A 106 -8.25 16.21 -2.93
C LEU A 106 -9.76 16.43 -3.13
N VAL A 107 -10.16 17.65 -3.49
CA VAL A 107 -11.56 17.98 -3.80
C VAL A 107 -12.07 17.09 -4.93
N ALA A 108 -11.31 16.92 -6.02
CA ALA A 108 -11.71 16.09 -7.14
C ALA A 108 -11.96 14.64 -6.75
N VAL A 109 -11.05 14.04 -5.96
CA VAL A 109 -11.21 12.64 -5.50
C VAL A 109 -12.42 12.50 -4.56
N ARG A 110 -12.61 13.42 -3.62
CA ARG A 110 -13.77 13.41 -2.71
C ARG A 110 -15.09 13.59 -3.46
N THR A 111 -15.12 14.53 -4.42
CA THR A 111 -16.33 14.79 -5.23
C THR A 111 -16.68 13.56 -6.06
N ALA A 112 -15.71 12.96 -6.75
CA ALA A 112 -15.94 11.73 -7.51
C ALA A 112 -16.45 10.58 -6.63
N CYS A 113 -15.94 10.46 -5.39
CA CYS A 113 -16.43 9.47 -4.44
C CYS A 113 -17.88 9.76 -3.99
N ALA A 114 -18.20 11.02 -3.71
CA ALA A 114 -19.55 11.42 -3.33
C ALA A 114 -20.55 11.18 -4.47
N GLU A 115 -20.17 11.46 -5.72
CA GLU A 115 -20.97 11.19 -6.91
C GLU A 115 -21.23 9.69 -7.12
N GLU A 116 -20.19 8.86 -6.96
CA GLU A 116 -20.30 7.39 -7.08
C GLU A 116 -21.23 6.79 -6.01
N LEU A 117 -21.16 7.30 -4.77
CA LEU A 117 -21.95 6.78 -3.64
C LEU A 117 -23.33 7.44 -3.48
N GLY A 118 -23.56 8.57 -4.14
CA GLY A 118 -24.81 9.32 -4.04
C GLY A 118 -25.03 10.04 -2.71
N HIS A 119 -23.99 10.22 -1.90
CA HIS A 119 -24.03 10.96 -0.64
C HIS A 119 -22.70 11.67 -0.35
N LEU A 120 -22.71 12.60 0.61
CA LEU A 120 -21.52 13.32 1.02
C LEU A 120 -20.53 12.38 1.74
N VAL A 121 -19.25 12.54 1.43
CA VAL A 121 -18.16 11.79 2.04
C VAL A 121 -17.17 12.72 2.73
N ASP A 122 -16.51 12.24 3.80
CA ASP A 122 -15.57 12.99 4.60
C ASP A 122 -14.25 12.22 4.72
N TRP A 123 -13.11 12.94 4.66
CA TRP A 123 -11.77 12.38 4.82
C TRP A 123 -11.55 11.78 6.21
N ASP A 124 -12.16 12.38 7.24
CA ASP A 124 -12.01 11.97 8.65
C ASP A 124 -13.01 10.90 9.06
N ASP A 125 -14.01 10.62 8.23
CA ASP A 125 -14.97 9.52 8.43
C ASP A 125 -14.80 8.40 7.37
N PRO A 126 -13.95 7.41 7.63
CA PRO A 126 -13.80 6.27 6.74
C PRO A 126 -15.09 5.47 6.50
N ALA A 127 -16.08 5.58 7.39
CA ALA A 127 -17.37 4.90 7.20
C ALA A 127 -18.18 5.54 6.06
N SER A 128 -18.01 6.85 5.84
CA SER A 128 -18.72 7.60 4.81
C SER A 128 -18.37 7.16 3.37
N TYR A 129 -17.19 6.56 3.14
CA TYR A 129 -16.78 6.06 1.81
C TYR A 129 -16.55 4.54 1.77
N ARG A 130 -17.02 3.82 2.80
CA ARG A 130 -16.86 2.37 2.90
C ARG A 130 -17.62 1.61 1.81
N GLY A 131 -18.79 2.08 1.40
CA GLY A 131 -19.58 1.47 0.33
C GLY A 131 -18.80 1.30 -0.98
N GLY A 132 -17.99 2.29 -1.36
CA GLY A 132 -17.11 2.20 -2.53
C GLY A 132 -15.91 1.24 -2.37
N LEU A 133 -15.71 0.66 -1.16
CA LEU A 133 -14.66 -0.32 -0.90
C LEU A 133 -15.16 -1.78 -1.04
N GLU A 134 -16.44 -2.02 -0.85
CA GLU A 134 -17.01 -3.38 -0.80
C GLU A 134 -17.22 -3.97 -2.21
N GLU A 135 -17.54 -3.14 -3.18
CA GLU A 135 -17.85 -3.56 -4.55
C GLU A 135 -16.70 -4.33 -5.25
N LYS A 136 -15.46 -4.09 -4.85
CA LYS A 136 -14.28 -4.75 -5.43
C LYS A 136 -13.97 -6.12 -4.79
N TYR A 137 -14.56 -6.44 -3.64
CA TYR A 137 -14.38 -7.73 -2.97
C TYR A 137 -15.46 -8.75 -3.34
N GLU A 138 -16.64 -8.31 -3.79
CA GLU A 138 -17.69 -9.24 -4.24
C GLU A 138 -17.44 -9.79 -5.65
N GLU A 139 -16.65 -9.10 -6.49
CA GLU A 139 -16.30 -9.57 -7.85
C GLU A 139 -14.95 -10.31 -7.96
N ALA A 140 -14.24 -10.55 -6.86
CA ALA A 140 -13.23 -11.59 -6.92
C ALA A 140 -13.99 -12.92 -7.08
N PRO A 141 -14.02 -13.55 -8.28
CA PRO A 141 -14.66 -14.83 -8.41
C PRO A 141 -14.00 -15.73 -7.39
N SER A 142 -14.78 -16.29 -6.48
CA SER A 142 -14.43 -17.49 -5.77
C SER A 142 -14.21 -18.56 -6.84
N GLY A 143 -13.09 -18.43 -7.55
CA GLY A 143 -12.69 -19.40 -8.56
C GLY A 143 -12.66 -20.74 -7.88
N PRO A 144 -13.21 -21.78 -8.50
CA PRO A 144 -13.12 -23.13 -7.97
C PRO A 144 -11.65 -23.35 -7.65
N TRP A 145 -11.36 -23.86 -6.48
CA TRP A 145 -10.04 -24.30 -6.04
C TRP A 145 -9.30 -24.83 -7.24
N THR A 146 -8.34 -24.03 -7.76
CA THR A 146 -7.64 -24.44 -8.96
C THR A 146 -6.92 -25.74 -8.64
N VAL A 147 -7.14 -26.74 -9.47
CA VAL A 147 -6.51 -28.08 -9.36
C VAL A 147 -5.00 -27.95 -9.09
N GLY A 148 -4.35 -26.87 -9.54
CA GLY A 148 -2.98 -26.55 -9.23
C GLY A 148 -2.68 -26.26 -7.76
N GLY A 149 -3.58 -25.60 -7.00
CA GLY A 149 -3.41 -25.35 -5.57
C GLY A 149 -3.53 -26.61 -4.73
N VAL A 150 -4.42 -27.53 -5.14
CA VAL A 150 -4.58 -28.84 -4.49
C VAL A 150 -3.38 -29.75 -4.78
N LEU A 151 -2.84 -29.71 -5.99
CA LEU A 151 -1.63 -30.47 -6.37
C LEU A 151 -0.38 -29.98 -5.63
N ALA A 152 -0.24 -28.67 -5.40
CA ALA A 152 0.88 -28.13 -4.62
C ALA A 152 0.82 -28.56 -3.15
N GLY A 153 -0.38 -28.57 -2.54
CA GLY A 153 -0.58 -29.05 -1.16
C GLY A 153 -0.36 -30.57 -1.03
N ALA A 154 -0.81 -31.36 -1.99
CA ALA A 154 -0.62 -32.81 -2.01
C ALA A 154 0.86 -33.18 -2.22
N GLY A 155 1.61 -32.43 -3.04
CA GLY A 155 3.04 -32.64 -3.25
C GLY A 155 3.87 -32.45 -1.98
N CYS A 156 3.55 -31.43 -1.15
CA CYS A 156 4.19 -31.20 0.14
C CYS A 156 3.95 -32.36 1.15
N LEU A 157 2.73 -32.91 1.19
CA LEU A 157 2.38 -34.02 2.08
C LEU A 157 3.09 -35.32 1.66
N VAL A 158 3.13 -35.63 0.37
CA VAL A 158 3.84 -36.82 -0.15
C VAL A 158 5.35 -36.71 0.10
N GLY A 159 5.94 -35.51 -0.11
CA GLY A 159 7.35 -35.27 0.18
C GLY A 159 7.70 -35.44 1.67
N ALA A 160 6.85 -34.93 2.58
CA ALA A 160 7.05 -35.09 4.01
C ALA A 160 6.94 -36.55 4.49
N LEU A 161 5.98 -37.31 3.94
CA LEU A 161 5.81 -38.72 4.25
C LEU A 161 6.99 -39.57 3.73
N ALA A 162 7.48 -39.30 2.52
CA ALA A 162 8.66 -39.98 1.97
C ALA A 162 9.92 -39.69 2.80
N PHE A 163 10.11 -38.45 3.23
CA PHE A 163 11.23 -38.05 4.09
C PHE A 163 11.18 -38.77 5.45
N LEU A 164 9.98 -38.86 6.06
CA LEU A 164 9.75 -39.55 7.31
C LEU A 164 10.03 -41.06 7.18
N ALA A 165 9.61 -41.68 6.09
CA ALA A 165 9.87 -43.11 5.81
C ALA A 165 11.39 -43.41 5.67
N ILE A 166 12.11 -42.56 4.94
CA ILE A 166 13.56 -42.68 4.78
C ILE A 166 14.27 -42.51 6.12
N TRP A 167 13.82 -41.56 6.94
CA TRP A 167 14.39 -41.29 8.26
C TRP A 167 14.18 -42.48 9.22
N VAL A 168 12.98 -43.06 9.24
CA VAL A 168 12.65 -44.24 10.07
C VAL A 168 13.50 -45.47 9.66
N ILE A 169 13.61 -45.70 8.35
CA ILE A 169 14.43 -46.82 7.83
C ILE A 169 15.91 -46.62 8.20
N GLY A 170 16.41 -45.37 8.08
CA GLY A 170 17.78 -45.04 8.45
C GLY A 170 18.08 -45.23 9.95
N VAL A 171 17.12 -44.88 10.81
CA VAL A 171 17.26 -45.06 12.27
C VAL A 171 17.22 -46.55 12.64
N VAL A 172 16.30 -47.35 12.07
CA VAL A 172 16.21 -48.80 12.34
C VAL A 172 17.49 -49.50 11.88
N ALA A 173 18.03 -49.14 10.71
CA ALA A 173 19.29 -49.72 10.21
C ALA A 173 20.54 -49.36 11.03
N LEU A 174 20.46 -48.40 11.94
CA LEU A 174 21.56 -47.99 12.82
C LEU A 174 21.59 -48.77 14.13
N PHE A 175 20.47 -49.45 14.47
CA PHE A 175 20.29 -50.20 15.74
C PHE A 175 20.20 -51.72 15.55
N ASP A 176 20.24 -52.23 14.30
CA ASP A 176 20.44 -53.60 13.92
C ASP A 176 21.92 -53.89 13.58
#